data_6931531c5be93ec92b8a55aa8d7e9f41
#
_entry.id   6931531c5be93ec92b8a55aa8d7e9f41
#
_cell.length_a   1.000
_cell.length_b   1.000
_cell.length_c   1.000
_cell.angle_alpha   90.00
_cell.angle_beta   90.00
_cell.angle_gamma   90.00
#
_symmetry.space_group_name_H-M   'P 1'
#
loop_
_entity.id
_entity.type
_entity.pdbx_description
1 polymer ?
#
loop_
_entity_poly.entity_id
_entity_poly.type
_entity_poly.pdbx_seq_one_letter_code
_entity_poly.pdbx_strand_id
1 'polypeptide(L)'
;MMKRIAWTVPLMLAAVMATSAWAQKGETVKIAWIDPLSGLMAPVGSNQLKSFQFFAEQYTKSNPAGVKFEVVGIDNKLSPAESLNALKAAMDQGIRYITQGNGSSVAGALIDAVNKHNERNPGKEIIFLNHSAVDPDFTNSKCSYWHFRFDADTSMKMEAMTTYMKEKQDIKKVYLLNQNYSHGHQVAKFAKENLARKRPDIQIVGEDLHPLAQVRDFAPYIAKIKASGADTVITGNWGSDLALLVKAANEGGYNGKFFTYYTGVTGTPTALGQGGDGRVFQISYQHYNMGGQMQKWQAEFKKRFNDDFYTGSVIHIFAGLGDAMAKAKSTDPVKVAAALHGLKYQSFSGEVEMRKLDHQLQQPLYLTVWTKADKQHPYSPENTGMTLMPVKTFESYISSTPTSCQMKAPA
;
A
#
# COMPACT_ATOMS: atom_id res chain seq x y z
N MET A 1 -3.10 62.67 -66.82
CA MET A 1 -2.18 61.53 -66.48
C MET A 1 -2.14 61.38 -64.99
N MET A 2 -2.96 60.48 -64.47
CA MET A 2 -3.02 60.17 -63.02
C MET A 2 -2.39 58.81 -62.78
N LYS A 3 -1.27 58.78 -62.05
CA LYS A 3 -0.55 57.58 -61.65
C LYS A 3 -1.27 57.02 -60.39
N ARG A 4 -1.81 55.80 -60.48
CA ARG A 4 -2.30 55.04 -59.37
C ARG A 4 -1.11 54.33 -58.66
N ILE A 5 -0.92 54.67 -57.40
CA ILE A 5 0.03 53.98 -56.53
C ILE A 5 -0.73 52.80 -55.89
N ALA A 6 -0.29 51.58 -56.20
CA ALA A 6 -0.79 50.36 -55.55
C ALA A 6 -0.01 50.12 -54.27
N TRP A 7 -0.71 50.07 -53.15
CA TRP A 7 -0.16 49.67 -51.84
C TRP A 7 -0.29 48.15 -51.72
N THR A 8 0.83 47.46 -51.71
CA THR A 8 0.92 46.04 -51.37
C THR A 8 1.12 45.96 -49.87
N VAL A 9 0.11 45.40 -49.16
CA VAL A 9 0.18 45.02 -47.73
C VAL A 9 0.81 43.64 -47.67
N PRO A 10 1.92 43.40 -46.93
CA PRO A 10 2.42 42.08 -46.74
C PRO A 10 1.59 41.38 -45.65
N LEU A 11 0.91 40.26 -45.99
CA LEU A 11 0.34 39.33 -45.05
C LEU A 11 1.48 38.66 -44.29
N MET A 12 1.71 39.07 -43.02
CA MET A 12 2.50 38.28 -42.10
C MET A 12 1.68 37.06 -41.67
N LEU A 13 1.98 35.91 -42.24
CA LEU A 13 1.56 34.61 -41.70
C LEU A 13 2.29 34.42 -40.38
N ALA A 14 1.59 34.63 -39.25
CA ALA A 14 2.03 34.16 -37.96
C ALA A 14 1.94 32.63 -37.93
N ALA A 15 3.07 31.97 -38.16
CA ALA A 15 3.23 30.55 -37.90
C ALA A 15 3.15 30.34 -36.39
N VAL A 16 1.96 29.99 -35.88
CA VAL A 16 1.82 29.41 -34.55
C VAL A 16 2.52 28.06 -34.61
N MET A 17 3.77 28.01 -34.21
CA MET A 17 4.46 26.76 -33.96
C MET A 17 3.74 26.14 -32.78
N ALA A 18 2.85 25.19 -33.05
CA ALA A 18 2.42 24.20 -32.08
C ALA A 18 3.67 23.48 -31.61
N THR A 19 4.22 23.88 -30.47
CA THR A 19 5.23 23.11 -29.73
C THR A 19 4.58 21.80 -29.33
N SER A 20 4.67 20.82 -30.23
CA SER A 20 4.27 19.45 -30.00
C SER A 20 4.99 18.99 -28.74
N ALA A 21 4.22 18.59 -27.74
CA ALA A 21 4.67 18.12 -26.45
C ALA A 21 5.50 16.81 -26.56
N TRP A 22 6.75 16.94 -26.95
CA TRP A 22 7.81 15.94 -26.82
C TRP A 22 8.56 16.15 -25.49
N ALA A 23 7.99 16.92 -24.57
CA ALA A 23 8.61 17.40 -23.33
C ALA A 23 8.69 16.36 -22.21
N GLN A 24 8.45 15.10 -22.47
CA GLN A 24 8.35 14.08 -21.42
C GLN A 24 9.65 13.33 -21.17
N LYS A 25 10.41 13.05 -22.22
CA LYS A 25 11.65 12.29 -22.12
C LYS A 25 12.72 13.07 -21.37
N GLY A 26 13.15 12.53 -20.21
CA GLY A 26 14.16 13.15 -19.37
C GLY A 26 13.61 14.12 -18.31
N GLU A 27 12.30 14.42 -18.33
CA GLU A 27 11.65 15.21 -17.27
C GLU A 27 11.73 14.49 -15.92
N THR A 28 11.92 15.25 -14.84
CA THR A 28 11.95 14.70 -13.47
C THR A 28 10.59 14.86 -12.81
N VAL A 29 9.98 13.73 -12.46
CA VAL A 29 8.75 13.66 -11.69
C VAL A 29 9.11 13.49 -10.22
N LYS A 30 8.80 14.51 -9.40
CA LYS A 30 8.99 14.46 -7.96
C LYS A 30 7.76 13.86 -7.28
N ILE A 31 8.00 12.94 -6.33
CA ILE A 31 6.97 12.31 -5.51
C ILE A 31 7.30 12.60 -4.05
N ALA A 32 6.40 13.29 -3.33
CA ALA A 32 6.52 13.45 -1.89
C ALA A 32 6.05 12.19 -1.19
N TRP A 33 6.94 11.54 -0.47
CA TRP A 33 6.67 10.42 0.39
C TRP A 33 6.39 10.95 1.81
N ILE A 34 5.15 10.80 2.30
CA ILE A 34 4.65 11.42 3.54
C ILE A 34 4.27 10.31 4.52
N ASP A 35 5.21 9.86 5.33
CA ASP A 35 5.02 8.75 6.28
C ASP A 35 5.97 8.88 7.48
N PRO A 36 5.84 8.07 8.56
CA PRO A 36 6.60 8.29 9.79
C PRO A 36 8.09 7.93 9.63
N LEU A 37 8.95 8.90 9.94
CA LEU A 37 10.40 8.70 10.08
C LEU A 37 10.86 8.87 11.54
N SER A 38 9.91 9.09 12.46
CA SER A 38 10.14 9.22 13.89
C SER A 38 9.15 8.39 14.71
N GLY A 39 9.40 8.19 16.00
CA GLY A 39 8.57 7.40 16.91
C GLY A 39 8.69 5.89 16.69
N LEU A 40 7.74 5.13 17.26
CA LEU A 40 7.78 3.65 17.25
C LEU A 40 7.67 3.05 15.85
N MET A 41 7.09 3.76 14.89
CA MET A 41 6.92 3.29 13.51
C MET A 41 8.04 3.75 12.55
N ALA A 42 9.05 4.46 13.06
CA ALA A 42 10.21 4.90 12.27
C ALA A 42 10.95 3.77 11.53
N PRO A 43 11.14 2.57 12.09
CA PRO A 43 11.78 1.47 11.37
C PRO A 43 11.01 1.08 10.09
N VAL A 44 9.68 1.04 10.18
CA VAL A 44 8.80 0.76 9.01
C VAL A 44 8.94 1.87 7.97
N GLY A 45 8.80 3.13 8.39
CA GLY A 45 8.90 4.27 7.48
C GLY A 45 10.27 4.38 6.82
N SER A 46 11.35 4.19 7.59
CA SER A 46 12.72 4.22 7.04
C SER A 46 12.96 3.15 5.97
N ASN A 47 12.48 1.92 6.19
CA ASN A 47 12.56 0.86 5.20
C ASN A 47 11.75 1.21 3.94
N GLN A 48 10.53 1.73 4.12
CA GLN A 48 9.68 2.11 3.00
C GLN A 48 10.26 3.26 2.18
N LEU A 49 10.82 4.29 2.83
CA LEU A 49 11.48 5.38 2.11
C LEU A 49 12.67 4.89 1.27
N LYS A 50 13.52 4.00 1.85
CA LYS A 50 14.59 3.32 1.10
C LYS A 50 14.02 2.57 -0.12
N SER A 51 12.89 1.87 0.07
CA SER A 51 12.23 1.12 -0.99
C SER A 51 11.76 2.05 -2.12
N PHE A 52 11.11 3.17 -1.79
CA PHE A 52 10.68 4.16 -2.77
C PHE A 52 11.85 4.79 -3.51
N GLN A 53 12.94 5.15 -2.83
CA GLN A 53 14.14 5.70 -3.45
C GLN A 53 14.83 4.67 -4.36
N PHE A 54 14.94 3.42 -3.91
CA PHE A 54 15.52 2.33 -4.70
C PHE A 54 14.73 2.10 -5.99
N PHE A 55 13.40 1.99 -5.93
CA PHE A 55 12.60 1.75 -7.12
C PHE A 55 12.46 3.00 -8.01
N ALA A 56 12.50 4.21 -7.47
CA ALA A 56 12.63 5.42 -8.28
C ALA A 56 13.88 5.38 -9.17
N GLU A 57 15.02 4.92 -8.63
CA GLU A 57 16.25 4.74 -9.40
C GLU A 57 16.11 3.61 -10.45
N GLN A 58 15.50 2.45 -10.10
CA GLN A 58 15.31 1.34 -11.05
C GLN A 58 14.41 1.77 -12.22
N TYR A 59 13.29 2.39 -11.92
CA TYR A 59 12.34 2.85 -12.95
C TYR A 59 12.82 4.09 -13.71
N THR A 60 13.69 4.92 -13.14
CA THR A 60 14.39 5.98 -13.91
C THR A 60 15.26 5.40 -15.01
N LYS A 61 15.89 4.24 -14.78
CA LYS A 61 16.72 3.57 -15.80
C LYS A 61 15.87 2.96 -16.92
N SER A 62 14.66 2.51 -16.61
CA SER A 62 13.79 1.82 -17.58
C SER A 62 12.32 2.00 -17.23
N ASN A 63 11.65 2.94 -17.93
CA ASN A 63 10.21 3.10 -17.96
C ASN A 63 9.75 3.54 -19.34
N PRO A 64 8.51 3.22 -19.79
CA PRO A 64 8.05 3.51 -21.14
C PRO A 64 7.86 5.01 -21.42
N ALA A 65 7.70 5.84 -20.39
CA ALA A 65 7.60 7.30 -20.55
C ALA A 65 8.96 7.99 -20.71
N GLY A 66 10.06 7.32 -20.31
CA GLY A 66 11.41 7.89 -20.34
C GLY A 66 11.62 9.04 -19.34
N VAL A 67 10.79 9.14 -18.30
CA VAL A 67 10.90 10.13 -17.22
C VAL A 67 11.90 9.68 -16.15
N LYS A 68 12.36 10.63 -15.34
CA LYS A 68 13.14 10.39 -14.14
C LYS A 68 12.22 10.51 -12.93
N PHE A 69 12.38 9.63 -11.95
CA PHE A 69 11.65 9.70 -10.69
C PHE A 69 12.56 10.14 -9.55
N GLU A 70 12.09 11.08 -8.74
CA GLU A 70 12.75 11.55 -7.53
C GLU A 70 11.78 11.47 -6.37
N VAL A 71 12.21 10.87 -5.24
CA VAL A 71 11.39 10.71 -4.04
C VAL A 71 11.91 11.62 -2.93
N VAL A 72 11.05 12.49 -2.43
CA VAL A 72 11.31 13.40 -1.32
C VAL A 72 10.59 12.89 -0.08
N GLY A 73 11.35 12.42 0.92
CA GLY A 73 10.80 11.94 2.20
C GLY A 73 10.44 13.10 3.13
N ILE A 74 9.24 13.08 3.69
CA ILE A 74 8.76 14.05 4.69
C ILE A 74 8.15 13.30 5.86
N ASP A 75 8.71 13.49 7.06
CA ASP A 75 8.21 12.85 8.29
C ASP A 75 6.86 13.45 8.70
N ASN A 76 5.84 12.62 8.75
CA ASN A 76 4.51 13.00 9.22
C ASN A 76 4.24 12.61 10.69
N LYS A 77 5.21 12.01 11.37
CA LYS A 77 5.11 11.56 12.77
C LYS A 77 3.88 10.70 13.06
N LEU A 78 3.35 10.02 12.03
CA LEU A 78 2.10 9.22 12.08
C LEU A 78 0.87 10.07 12.50
N SER A 79 0.88 11.37 12.26
CA SER A 79 -0.15 12.33 12.66
C SER A 79 -0.90 12.90 11.45
N PRO A 80 -2.25 12.89 11.44
CA PRO A 80 -3.03 13.57 10.40
C PRO A 80 -2.68 15.06 10.27
N ALA A 81 -2.49 15.78 11.38
CA ALA A 81 -2.15 17.20 11.35
C ALA A 81 -0.77 17.46 10.73
N GLU A 82 0.26 16.69 11.14
CA GLU A 82 1.59 16.80 10.56
C GLU A 82 1.60 16.39 9.07
N SER A 83 0.74 15.46 8.68
CA SER A 83 0.61 15.06 7.26
C SER A 83 0.02 16.18 6.40
N LEU A 84 -0.88 17.01 6.93
CA LEU A 84 -1.37 18.20 6.23
C LEU A 84 -0.27 19.27 6.11
N ASN A 85 0.57 19.44 7.12
CA ASN A 85 1.76 20.30 7.06
C ASN A 85 2.76 19.80 6.01
N ALA A 86 3.00 18.48 5.98
CA ALA A 86 3.87 17.84 4.99
C ALA A 86 3.32 17.99 3.55
N LEU A 87 2.01 17.84 3.36
CA LEU A 87 1.34 18.07 2.08
C LEU A 87 1.56 19.52 1.62
N LYS A 88 1.36 20.50 2.53
CA LYS A 88 1.60 21.91 2.21
C LYS A 88 3.05 22.14 1.81
N ALA A 89 4.02 21.59 2.55
CA ALA A 89 5.45 21.72 2.23
C ALA A 89 5.80 21.09 0.87
N ALA A 90 5.16 19.99 0.48
CA ALA A 90 5.29 19.39 -0.84
C ALA A 90 4.74 20.31 -1.95
N MET A 91 3.55 20.88 -1.73
CA MET A 91 2.93 21.84 -2.67
C MET A 91 3.78 23.10 -2.87
N ASP A 92 4.34 23.64 -1.78
CA ASP A 92 5.22 24.83 -1.83
C ASP A 92 6.50 24.56 -2.65
N GLN A 93 6.91 23.28 -2.78
CA GLN A 93 8.00 22.83 -3.65
C GLN A 93 7.54 22.49 -5.08
N GLY A 94 6.28 22.72 -5.42
CA GLY A 94 5.71 22.39 -6.73
C GLY A 94 5.50 20.90 -6.98
N ILE A 95 5.53 20.05 -5.93
CA ILE A 95 5.31 18.60 -6.05
C ILE A 95 3.81 18.33 -6.19
N ARG A 96 3.43 17.61 -7.23
CA ARG A 96 2.03 17.29 -7.56
C ARG A 96 1.71 15.79 -7.48
N TYR A 97 2.66 14.96 -7.07
CA TYR A 97 2.49 13.54 -6.78
C TYR A 97 2.84 13.29 -5.33
N ILE A 98 1.93 12.76 -4.56
CA ILE A 98 2.20 12.37 -3.17
C ILE A 98 1.96 10.88 -2.98
N THR A 99 2.69 10.27 -2.07
CA THR A 99 2.47 8.89 -1.63
C THR A 99 2.47 8.80 -0.12
N GLN A 100 1.58 7.98 0.43
CA GLN A 100 1.46 7.71 1.85
C GLN A 100 0.79 6.34 2.03
N GLY A 101 1.07 5.64 3.12
CA GLY A 101 0.50 4.34 3.39
C GLY A 101 0.36 3.97 4.85
N ASN A 102 1.13 4.56 5.74
CA ASN A 102 1.10 4.20 7.15
C ASN A 102 0.00 4.97 7.90
N GLY A 103 -1.05 4.24 8.30
CA GLY A 103 -2.18 4.78 9.04
C GLY A 103 -3.31 5.31 8.17
N SER A 104 -4.43 4.57 8.15
CA SER A 104 -5.61 4.94 7.37
C SER A 104 -6.24 6.28 7.82
N SER A 105 -6.13 6.65 9.10
CA SER A 105 -6.60 7.97 9.56
C SER A 105 -5.82 9.13 8.91
N VAL A 106 -4.51 8.93 8.69
CA VAL A 106 -3.66 9.87 7.94
C VAL A 106 -4.09 9.95 6.48
N ALA A 107 -4.27 8.78 5.84
CA ALA A 107 -4.70 8.73 4.44
C ALA A 107 -6.05 9.44 4.22
N GLY A 108 -7.01 9.25 5.12
CA GLY A 108 -8.32 9.94 5.06
C GLY A 108 -8.18 11.46 5.07
N ALA A 109 -7.33 11.99 5.96
CA ALA A 109 -7.08 13.43 6.02
C ALA A 109 -6.41 13.97 4.75
N LEU A 110 -5.48 13.19 4.16
CA LEU A 110 -4.83 13.56 2.90
C LEU A 110 -5.80 13.49 1.70
N ILE A 111 -6.67 12.47 1.62
CA ILE A 111 -7.70 12.38 0.58
C ILE A 111 -8.60 13.63 0.60
N ASP A 112 -9.10 14.00 1.78
CA ASP A 112 -9.96 15.18 1.95
C ASP A 112 -9.23 16.48 1.56
N ALA A 113 -7.96 16.61 1.95
CA ALA A 113 -7.15 17.80 1.64
C ALA A 113 -6.84 17.90 0.15
N VAL A 114 -6.47 16.79 -0.50
CA VAL A 114 -6.22 16.72 -1.94
C VAL A 114 -7.48 17.06 -2.74
N ASN A 115 -8.64 16.51 -2.36
CA ASN A 115 -9.91 16.83 -3.01
C ASN A 115 -10.22 18.32 -2.95
N LYS A 116 -10.13 18.94 -1.76
CA LYS A 116 -10.37 20.38 -1.56
C LYS A 116 -9.36 21.24 -2.31
N HIS A 117 -8.08 20.81 -2.36
CA HIS A 117 -7.06 21.52 -3.11
C HIS A 117 -7.36 21.50 -4.61
N ASN A 118 -7.63 20.31 -5.16
CA ASN A 118 -7.86 20.13 -6.59
C ASN A 118 -9.12 20.86 -7.09
N GLU A 119 -10.17 20.86 -6.27
CA GLU A 119 -11.39 21.63 -6.56
C GLU A 119 -11.14 23.14 -6.66
N ARG A 120 -10.26 23.68 -5.80
CA ARG A 120 -10.00 25.11 -5.68
C ARG A 120 -8.89 25.64 -6.57
N ASN A 121 -8.05 24.75 -7.09
CA ASN A 121 -6.84 25.12 -7.84
C ASN A 121 -6.73 24.36 -9.17
N PRO A 122 -7.66 24.56 -10.13
CA PRO A 122 -7.55 23.95 -11.46
C PRO A 122 -6.21 24.27 -12.10
N GLY A 123 -5.59 23.26 -12.72
CA GLY A 123 -4.25 23.34 -13.30
C GLY A 123 -3.10 23.11 -12.30
N LYS A 124 -3.42 22.91 -11.02
CA LYS A 124 -2.45 22.56 -9.95
C LYS A 124 -2.84 21.31 -9.19
N GLU A 125 -3.57 20.42 -9.82
CA GLU A 125 -4.08 19.20 -9.20
C GLU A 125 -2.95 18.28 -8.72
N ILE A 126 -3.24 17.54 -7.66
CA ILE A 126 -2.37 16.58 -7.00
C ILE A 126 -2.97 15.19 -7.15
N ILE A 127 -2.13 14.19 -7.40
CA ILE A 127 -2.49 12.77 -7.31
C ILE A 127 -1.96 12.19 -6.01
N PHE A 128 -2.82 11.44 -5.31
CA PHE A 128 -2.43 10.66 -4.14
C PHE A 128 -2.30 9.17 -4.49
N LEU A 129 -1.09 8.65 -4.38
CA LEU A 129 -0.69 7.26 -4.60
C LEU A 129 -0.62 6.55 -3.26
N ASN A 130 -1.68 5.87 -2.86
CA ASN A 130 -1.76 5.16 -1.60
C ASN A 130 -1.11 3.78 -1.70
N HIS A 131 0.01 3.58 -1.01
CA HIS A 131 0.76 2.33 -1.09
C HIS A 131 0.35 1.26 -0.07
N SER A 132 -0.28 1.62 1.08
CA SER A 132 -0.57 0.65 2.17
C SER A 132 -1.69 1.04 3.12
N ALA A 133 -2.37 2.19 2.96
CA ALA A 133 -3.50 2.55 3.80
C ALA A 133 -4.79 1.87 3.29
N VAL A 134 -5.25 0.88 4.05
CA VAL A 134 -6.15 -0.17 3.54
C VAL A 134 -7.57 -0.10 4.10
N ASP A 135 -8.01 1.05 4.61
CA ASP A 135 -9.42 1.25 4.99
C ASP A 135 -10.31 1.11 3.73
N PRO A 136 -11.29 0.19 3.72
CA PRO A 136 -12.17 -0.04 2.58
C PRO A 136 -12.99 1.17 2.18
N ASP A 137 -13.28 2.10 3.10
CA ASP A 137 -14.07 3.30 2.80
C ASP A 137 -13.43 4.17 1.73
N PHE A 138 -12.10 4.14 1.57
CA PHE A 138 -11.38 4.96 0.57
C PHE A 138 -11.61 4.53 -0.87
N THR A 139 -12.18 3.37 -1.10
CA THR A 139 -12.65 2.89 -2.40
C THR A 139 -14.13 2.55 -2.39
N ASN A 140 -14.87 3.06 -1.39
CA ASN A 140 -16.31 2.98 -1.23
C ASN A 140 -16.89 4.38 -0.96
N SER A 141 -17.46 4.61 0.23
CA SER A 141 -18.17 5.84 0.59
C SER A 141 -17.32 7.12 0.57
N LYS A 142 -16.00 6.99 0.72
CA LYS A 142 -15.02 8.09 0.72
C LYS A 142 -14.07 8.03 -0.49
N CYS A 143 -14.51 7.43 -1.58
CA CYS A 143 -13.67 7.34 -2.77
C CYS A 143 -13.44 8.72 -3.40
N SER A 144 -12.29 8.85 -4.04
CA SER A 144 -11.85 10.08 -4.71
C SER A 144 -11.23 9.76 -6.05
N TYR A 145 -11.54 10.58 -7.06
CA TYR A 145 -10.92 10.46 -8.39
C TYR A 145 -9.39 10.66 -8.36
N TRP A 146 -8.89 11.40 -7.36
CA TRP A 146 -7.46 11.72 -7.22
C TRP A 146 -6.69 10.74 -6.33
N HIS A 147 -7.37 9.73 -5.78
CA HIS A 147 -6.78 8.71 -4.92
C HIS A 147 -6.69 7.36 -5.65
N PHE A 148 -5.49 6.79 -5.70
CA PHE A 148 -5.19 5.50 -6.32
C PHE A 148 -4.57 4.58 -5.27
N ARG A 149 -5.21 3.44 -4.97
CA ARG A 149 -4.72 2.50 -3.98
C ARG A 149 -4.07 1.28 -4.63
N PHE A 150 -2.83 1.00 -4.24
CA PHE A 150 -1.99 -0.05 -4.80
C PHE A 150 -1.88 -1.31 -3.93
N ASP A 151 -2.33 -1.29 -2.68
CA ASP A 151 -2.51 -2.48 -1.83
C ASP A 151 -3.98 -2.90 -1.83
N ALA A 152 -4.24 -4.20 -1.66
CA ALA A 152 -5.59 -4.70 -1.44
C ALA A 152 -6.12 -4.22 -0.08
N ASP A 153 -7.40 -3.87 -0.02
CA ASP A 153 -7.97 -3.35 1.23
C ASP A 153 -8.25 -4.42 2.28
N THR A 154 -8.61 -3.95 3.47
CA THR A 154 -8.90 -4.80 4.62
C THR A 154 -9.99 -5.81 4.33
N SER A 155 -11.04 -5.43 3.60
CA SER A 155 -12.17 -6.33 3.28
C SER A 155 -11.78 -7.42 2.30
N MET A 156 -11.00 -7.09 1.28
CA MET A 156 -10.46 -8.04 0.29
C MET A 156 -9.54 -9.06 0.94
N LYS A 157 -8.61 -8.59 1.77
CA LYS A 157 -7.70 -9.45 2.52
C LYS A 157 -8.44 -10.34 3.51
N MET A 158 -9.45 -9.82 4.21
CA MET A 158 -10.27 -10.60 5.15
C MET A 158 -11.13 -11.63 4.41
N GLU A 159 -11.66 -11.30 3.23
CA GLU A 159 -12.39 -12.24 2.39
C GLU A 159 -11.53 -13.46 2.01
N ALA A 160 -10.29 -13.21 1.53
CA ALA A 160 -9.35 -14.25 1.19
C ALA A 160 -8.92 -15.06 2.42
N MET A 161 -8.58 -14.41 3.53
CA MET A 161 -8.17 -15.03 4.78
C MET A 161 -9.26 -15.97 5.34
N THR A 162 -10.49 -15.50 5.42
CA THR A 162 -11.61 -16.29 5.94
C THR A 162 -12.07 -17.38 4.99
N THR A 163 -11.81 -17.26 3.68
CA THR A 163 -11.98 -18.35 2.71
C THR A 163 -11.04 -19.51 3.02
N TYR A 164 -9.79 -19.23 3.38
CA TYR A 164 -8.88 -20.27 3.86
C TYR A 164 -9.32 -20.85 5.22
N MET A 165 -9.70 -20.00 6.17
CA MET A 165 -10.16 -20.43 7.50
C MET A 165 -11.40 -21.34 7.42
N LYS A 166 -12.23 -21.20 6.38
CA LYS A 166 -13.40 -22.08 6.14
C LYS A 166 -13.01 -23.56 6.08
N GLU A 167 -11.83 -23.86 5.56
CA GLU A 167 -11.31 -25.22 5.38
C GLU A 167 -10.63 -25.77 6.66
N LYS A 168 -10.45 -24.94 7.70
CA LYS A 168 -9.66 -25.27 8.92
C LYS A 168 -10.57 -25.60 10.09
N GLN A 169 -10.85 -26.88 10.29
CA GLN A 169 -11.76 -27.37 11.35
C GLN A 169 -11.20 -27.23 12.77
N ASP A 170 -9.92 -27.01 12.91
CA ASP A 170 -9.20 -26.81 14.17
C ASP A 170 -9.28 -25.36 14.70
N ILE A 171 -9.88 -24.43 13.94
CA ILE A 171 -10.20 -23.07 14.40
C ILE A 171 -11.61 -23.06 14.96
N LYS A 172 -11.76 -22.78 16.26
CA LYS A 172 -13.05 -22.78 16.98
C LYS A 172 -13.30 -21.51 17.75
N LYS A 173 -12.26 -20.90 18.35
CA LYS A 173 -12.36 -19.75 19.24
C LYS A 173 -11.39 -18.66 18.81
N VAL A 174 -11.95 -17.57 18.31
CA VAL A 174 -11.19 -16.44 17.77
C VAL A 174 -11.20 -15.27 18.73
N TYR A 175 -10.04 -14.67 18.95
CA TYR A 175 -9.88 -13.40 19.64
C TYR A 175 -9.49 -12.32 18.62
N LEU A 176 -10.12 -11.15 18.69
CA LEU A 176 -9.82 -10.00 17.85
C LEU A 176 -8.99 -9.01 18.66
N LEU A 177 -7.75 -8.74 18.23
CA LEU A 177 -6.88 -7.74 18.87
C LEU A 177 -6.34 -6.78 17.84
N ASN A 178 -6.76 -5.52 17.89
CA ASN A 178 -6.46 -4.56 16.86
C ASN A 178 -6.04 -3.19 17.42
N GLN A 179 -5.32 -2.42 16.61
CA GLN A 179 -5.01 -1.03 16.88
C GLN A 179 -6.28 -0.16 16.80
N ASN A 180 -6.45 0.78 17.74
CA ASN A 180 -7.63 1.63 17.85
C ASN A 180 -7.59 2.79 16.84
N TYR A 181 -7.83 2.49 15.57
CA TYR A 181 -8.03 3.44 14.48
C TYR A 181 -8.83 2.79 13.35
N SER A 182 -9.11 3.51 12.25
CA SER A 182 -10.07 3.04 11.24
C SER A 182 -9.76 1.64 10.69
N HIS A 183 -8.50 1.33 10.34
CA HIS A 183 -8.13 -0.01 9.87
C HIS A 183 -8.43 -1.10 10.92
N GLY A 184 -8.06 -0.90 12.18
CA GLY A 184 -8.31 -1.90 13.24
C GLY A 184 -9.80 -2.16 13.47
N HIS A 185 -10.63 -1.12 13.41
CA HIS A 185 -12.09 -1.26 13.46
C HIS A 185 -12.63 -2.03 12.25
N GLN A 186 -12.11 -1.77 11.05
CA GLN A 186 -12.51 -2.49 9.83
C GLN A 186 -12.08 -3.96 9.88
N VAL A 187 -10.90 -4.29 10.43
CA VAL A 187 -10.47 -5.68 10.63
C VAL A 187 -11.47 -6.42 11.53
N ALA A 188 -11.83 -5.84 12.67
CA ALA A 188 -12.81 -6.45 13.59
C ALA A 188 -14.17 -6.63 12.93
N LYS A 189 -14.67 -5.60 12.22
CA LYS A 189 -15.94 -5.64 11.50
C LYS A 189 -15.98 -6.79 10.48
N PHE A 190 -15.03 -6.80 9.53
CA PHE A 190 -15.02 -7.79 8.46
C PHE A 190 -14.69 -9.20 8.94
N ALA A 191 -13.92 -9.35 10.04
CA ALA A 191 -13.73 -10.65 10.68
C ALA A 191 -15.07 -11.21 11.19
N LYS A 192 -15.85 -10.41 11.92
CA LYS A 192 -17.17 -10.82 12.44
C LYS A 192 -18.13 -11.17 11.30
N GLU A 193 -18.27 -10.29 10.31
CA GLU A 193 -19.18 -10.49 9.17
C GLU A 193 -18.81 -11.73 8.34
N ASN A 194 -17.54 -11.90 8.01
CA ASN A 194 -17.09 -13.00 7.17
C ASN A 194 -17.11 -14.35 7.91
N LEU A 195 -16.74 -14.38 9.20
CA LEU A 195 -16.83 -15.59 10.00
C LEU A 195 -18.28 -16.00 10.22
N ALA A 196 -19.19 -15.08 10.55
CA ALA A 196 -20.62 -15.37 10.67
C ALA A 196 -21.20 -15.99 9.39
N ARG A 197 -20.75 -15.54 8.22
CA ARG A 197 -21.21 -16.04 6.92
C ARG A 197 -20.58 -17.39 6.55
N LYS A 198 -19.28 -17.59 6.80
CA LYS A 198 -18.51 -18.74 6.30
C LYS A 198 -18.32 -19.85 7.33
N ARG A 199 -18.25 -19.50 8.60
CA ARG A 199 -17.96 -20.38 9.75
C ARG A 199 -18.75 -19.95 10.97
N PRO A 200 -20.11 -20.05 10.93
CA PRO A 200 -20.97 -19.67 12.06
C PRO A 200 -20.72 -20.49 13.33
N ASP A 201 -20.00 -21.60 13.22
CA ASP A 201 -19.55 -22.44 14.34
C ASP A 201 -18.37 -21.86 15.12
N ILE A 202 -17.64 -20.86 14.56
CA ILE A 202 -16.53 -20.18 15.24
C ILE A 202 -17.09 -19.16 16.24
N GLN A 203 -16.63 -19.27 17.49
CA GLN A 203 -16.96 -18.33 18.55
C GLN A 203 -15.93 -17.20 18.61
N ILE A 204 -16.38 -15.94 18.59
CA ILE A 204 -15.53 -14.80 18.93
C ILE A 204 -15.57 -14.66 20.45
N VAL A 205 -14.48 -15.05 21.11
CA VAL A 205 -14.38 -15.15 22.56
C VAL A 205 -13.80 -13.91 23.24
N GLY A 206 -13.41 -12.91 22.46
CA GLY A 206 -12.94 -11.63 22.97
C GLY A 206 -12.58 -10.67 21.85
N GLU A 207 -12.59 -9.39 22.20
CA GLU A 207 -12.20 -8.28 21.34
C GLU A 207 -11.60 -7.15 22.18
N ASP A 208 -10.39 -6.73 21.83
CA ASP A 208 -9.74 -5.55 22.40
C ASP A 208 -9.20 -4.64 21.30
N LEU A 209 -9.23 -3.35 21.59
CA LEU A 209 -8.54 -2.31 20.83
C LEU A 209 -7.46 -1.68 21.71
N HIS A 210 -6.31 -1.41 21.15
CA HIS A 210 -5.21 -0.72 21.85
C HIS A 210 -4.74 0.52 21.10
N PRO A 211 -4.17 1.53 21.79
CA PRO A 211 -3.65 2.73 21.15
C PRO A 211 -2.55 2.41 20.13
N LEU A 212 -2.69 2.95 18.90
CA LEU A 212 -1.72 2.78 17.82
C LEU A 212 -0.36 3.37 18.22
N ALA A 213 0.71 2.57 18.09
CA ALA A 213 2.11 2.97 18.33
C ALA A 213 2.40 3.53 19.73
N GLN A 214 1.64 3.11 20.76
CA GLN A 214 1.79 3.59 22.13
C GLN A 214 2.00 2.47 23.14
N VAL A 215 1.57 1.24 22.83
CA VAL A 215 1.71 0.10 23.73
C VAL A 215 3.14 -0.44 23.66
N ARG A 216 3.79 -0.56 24.79
CA ARG A 216 5.15 -1.10 24.91
C ARG A 216 5.21 -2.49 25.52
N ASP A 217 4.12 -2.91 26.17
CA ASP A 217 3.99 -4.24 26.79
C ASP A 217 2.63 -4.85 26.41
N PHE A 218 2.67 -5.95 25.68
CA PHE A 218 1.49 -6.72 25.27
C PHE A 218 1.20 -7.92 26.18
N ALA A 219 1.97 -8.17 27.24
CA ALA A 219 1.74 -9.28 28.15
C ALA A 219 0.31 -9.28 28.77
N PRO A 220 -0.29 -8.12 29.17
CA PRO A 220 -1.67 -8.09 29.65
C PRO A 220 -2.70 -8.55 28.60
N TYR A 221 -2.50 -8.22 27.31
CA TYR A 221 -3.38 -8.68 26.24
C TYR A 221 -3.22 -10.19 26.01
N ILE A 222 -2.00 -10.72 26.02
CA ILE A 222 -1.76 -12.17 25.92
C ILE A 222 -2.40 -12.92 27.09
N ALA A 223 -2.36 -12.38 28.30
CA ALA A 223 -3.03 -12.96 29.46
C ALA A 223 -4.56 -13.07 29.22
N LYS A 224 -5.20 -12.02 28.71
CA LYS A 224 -6.63 -12.02 28.35
C LYS A 224 -6.94 -13.06 27.26
N ILE A 225 -6.14 -13.10 26.18
CA ILE A 225 -6.29 -14.07 25.09
C ILE A 225 -6.23 -15.50 25.62
N LYS A 226 -5.27 -15.80 26.48
CA LYS A 226 -5.14 -17.13 27.11
C LYS A 226 -6.34 -17.45 28.01
N ALA A 227 -6.76 -16.49 28.84
CA ALA A 227 -7.90 -16.68 29.73
C ALA A 227 -9.23 -16.90 28.98
N SER A 228 -9.39 -16.33 27.79
CA SER A 228 -10.57 -16.54 26.93
C SER A 228 -10.62 -17.94 26.29
N GLY A 229 -9.52 -18.70 26.34
CA GLY A 229 -9.38 -19.99 25.67
C GLY A 229 -9.34 -19.89 24.14
N ALA A 230 -8.97 -18.72 23.58
CA ALA A 230 -8.84 -18.55 22.14
C ALA A 230 -7.75 -19.47 21.57
N ASP A 231 -8.06 -20.18 20.50
CA ASP A 231 -7.11 -20.97 19.71
C ASP A 231 -6.49 -20.18 18.56
N THR A 232 -7.09 -19.04 18.23
CA THR A 232 -6.70 -18.21 17.10
C THR A 232 -6.89 -16.72 17.43
N VAL A 233 -5.94 -15.90 17.00
CA VAL A 233 -6.01 -14.44 17.03
C VAL A 233 -6.08 -13.91 15.61
N ILE A 234 -7.02 -13.01 15.32
CA ILE A 234 -7.02 -12.19 14.11
C ILE A 234 -6.60 -10.77 14.50
N THR A 235 -5.59 -10.24 13.83
CA THR A 235 -5.05 -8.91 14.12
C THR A 235 -4.65 -8.15 12.87
N GLY A 236 -5.04 -6.87 12.82
CA GLY A 236 -4.56 -5.89 11.84
C GLY A 236 -3.31 -5.13 12.30
N ASN A 237 -2.74 -5.50 13.44
CA ASN A 237 -1.53 -4.85 13.94
C ASN A 237 -0.39 -4.90 12.91
N TRP A 238 0.43 -3.87 12.91
CA TRP A 238 1.61 -3.73 12.03
C TRP A 238 2.75 -3.04 12.75
N GLY A 239 3.97 -3.14 12.18
CA GLY A 239 5.16 -2.52 12.71
C GLY A 239 5.47 -2.95 14.15
N SER A 240 5.89 -2.01 14.98
CA SER A 240 6.29 -2.31 16.36
C SER A 240 5.17 -2.91 17.19
N ASP A 241 3.89 -2.56 16.95
CA ASP A 241 2.77 -3.14 17.70
C ASP A 241 2.61 -4.64 17.40
N LEU A 242 2.79 -5.06 16.14
CA LEU A 242 2.76 -6.50 15.83
C LEU A 242 3.99 -7.23 16.35
N ALA A 243 5.18 -6.64 16.20
CA ALA A 243 6.41 -7.22 16.70
C ALA A 243 6.37 -7.45 18.23
N LEU A 244 5.90 -6.46 18.98
CA LEU A 244 5.75 -6.57 20.44
C LEU A 244 4.65 -7.57 20.83
N LEU A 245 3.54 -7.63 20.08
CA LEU A 245 2.47 -8.59 20.34
C LEU A 245 2.96 -10.05 20.17
N VAL A 246 3.62 -10.37 19.04
CA VAL A 246 4.08 -11.73 18.79
C VAL A 246 5.23 -12.13 19.70
N LYS A 247 6.09 -11.19 20.10
CA LYS A 247 7.10 -11.39 21.15
C LYS A 247 6.44 -11.76 22.47
N ALA A 248 5.48 -10.96 22.94
CA ALA A 248 4.75 -11.23 24.18
C ALA A 248 4.00 -12.58 24.14
N ALA A 249 3.47 -12.96 22.97
CA ALA A 249 2.83 -14.26 22.79
C ALA A 249 3.81 -15.41 22.98
N ASN A 250 5.01 -15.31 22.40
CA ASN A 250 6.07 -16.31 22.55
C ASN A 250 6.51 -16.41 24.03
N GLU A 251 6.84 -15.28 24.65
CA GLU A 251 7.26 -15.21 26.05
C GLU A 251 6.18 -15.66 27.04
N GLY A 252 4.92 -15.33 26.75
CA GLY A 252 3.75 -15.74 27.55
C GLY A 252 3.26 -17.16 27.29
N GLY A 253 3.93 -17.92 26.41
CA GLY A 253 3.55 -19.32 26.10
C GLY A 253 2.18 -19.46 25.46
N TYR A 254 1.74 -18.48 24.65
CA TYR A 254 0.54 -18.63 23.84
C TYR A 254 0.87 -19.38 22.55
N ASN A 255 0.27 -20.55 22.37
CA ASN A 255 0.54 -21.45 21.24
C ASN A 255 -0.56 -21.46 20.17
N GLY A 256 -1.55 -20.57 20.25
CA GLY A 256 -2.60 -20.42 19.24
C GLY A 256 -2.10 -19.84 17.93
N LYS A 257 -2.96 -19.87 16.93
CA LYS A 257 -2.66 -19.31 15.59
C LYS A 257 -2.83 -17.79 15.58
N PHE A 258 -2.06 -17.15 14.72
CA PHE A 258 -2.26 -15.75 14.36
C PHE A 258 -2.58 -15.63 12.87
N PHE A 259 -3.63 -14.89 12.55
CA PHE A 259 -3.93 -14.45 11.19
C PHE A 259 -3.70 -12.94 11.11
N THR A 260 -2.76 -12.54 10.27
CA THR A 260 -2.20 -11.18 10.22
C THR A 260 -2.22 -10.61 8.81
N TYR A 261 -1.96 -9.33 8.72
CA TYR A 261 -1.78 -8.58 7.47
C TYR A 261 -0.30 -8.24 7.20
N TYR A 262 0.55 -8.17 8.23
CA TYR A 262 1.85 -7.49 8.15
C TYR A 262 2.99 -8.21 8.88
N THR A 263 2.96 -9.55 8.94
CA THR A 263 4.01 -10.38 9.58
C THR A 263 5.41 -10.15 8.95
N GLY A 264 5.46 -9.87 7.65
CA GLY A 264 6.72 -9.63 6.93
C GLY A 264 7.34 -8.25 7.13
N VAL A 265 6.70 -7.36 7.90
CA VAL A 265 7.19 -5.97 8.09
C VAL A 265 8.35 -5.95 9.07
N THR A 266 9.33 -5.07 8.83
CA THR A 266 10.56 -4.88 9.60
C THR A 266 10.36 -5.01 11.12
N GLY A 267 11.18 -5.84 11.74
CA GLY A 267 11.19 -6.14 13.16
C GLY A 267 10.27 -7.28 13.58
N THR A 268 9.21 -7.58 12.83
CA THR A 268 8.28 -8.68 13.13
C THR A 268 8.90 -10.04 12.87
N PRO A 269 9.63 -10.30 11.75
CA PRO A 269 10.36 -11.55 11.54
C PRO A 269 11.30 -11.91 12.68
N THR A 270 12.11 -10.99 13.14
CA THR A 270 13.02 -11.18 14.30
C THR A 270 12.26 -11.49 15.60
N ALA A 271 11.16 -10.76 15.85
CA ALA A 271 10.34 -10.94 17.06
C ALA A 271 9.64 -12.31 17.08
N LEU A 272 9.24 -12.83 15.92
CA LEU A 272 8.65 -14.16 15.76
C LEU A 272 9.68 -15.26 15.97
N GLY A 273 10.84 -15.16 15.32
CA GLY A 273 11.85 -16.20 15.32
C GLY A 273 11.24 -17.57 15.01
N GLN A 274 11.71 -18.62 15.70
CA GLN A 274 11.15 -19.96 15.55
C GLN A 274 9.84 -20.16 16.32
N GLY A 275 9.51 -19.29 17.26
CA GLY A 275 8.29 -19.37 18.06
C GLY A 275 6.99 -19.26 17.26
N GLY A 276 7.05 -18.64 16.07
CA GLY A 276 5.91 -18.53 15.15
C GLY A 276 5.74 -19.69 14.17
N ASP A 277 6.62 -20.69 14.16
CA ASP A 277 6.65 -21.75 13.16
C ASP A 277 5.30 -22.50 13.05
N GLY A 278 4.75 -22.52 11.83
CA GLY A 278 3.49 -23.19 11.49
C GLY A 278 2.22 -22.52 12.03
N ARG A 279 2.32 -21.42 12.81
CA ARG A 279 1.16 -20.82 13.51
C ARG A 279 0.84 -19.39 13.12
N VAL A 280 1.73 -18.67 12.46
CA VAL A 280 1.51 -17.28 12.06
C VAL A 280 1.28 -17.19 10.57
N PHE A 281 0.10 -16.75 10.18
CA PHE A 281 -0.33 -16.61 8.79
C PHE A 281 -0.40 -15.14 8.41
N GLN A 282 0.00 -14.83 7.17
CA GLN A 282 -0.15 -13.49 6.61
C GLN A 282 -0.92 -13.56 5.30
N ILE A 283 -1.90 -12.69 5.13
CA ILE A 283 -2.52 -12.39 3.83
C ILE A 283 -1.89 -11.14 3.24
N SER A 284 -1.35 -11.24 2.02
CA SER A 284 -0.69 -10.12 1.34
C SER A 284 -0.76 -10.28 -0.17
N TYR A 285 -0.49 -9.21 -0.92
CA TYR A 285 -0.34 -9.21 -2.37
C TYR A 285 1.05 -9.69 -2.83
N GLN A 286 1.93 -10.02 -1.90
CA GLN A 286 3.27 -10.55 -2.17
C GLN A 286 3.74 -11.50 -1.08
N HIS A 287 4.82 -12.23 -1.38
CA HIS A 287 5.64 -12.96 -0.39
C HIS A 287 7.12 -12.89 -0.79
N TYR A 288 8.02 -13.26 0.11
CA TYR A 288 9.46 -13.10 -0.13
C TYR A 288 10.02 -13.95 -1.28
N ASN A 289 9.37 -15.04 -1.64
CA ASN A 289 9.86 -16.01 -2.62
C ASN A 289 9.05 -15.97 -3.94
N MET A 290 8.78 -14.75 -4.46
CA MET A 290 8.06 -14.54 -5.73
C MET A 290 8.90 -14.98 -6.95
N GLY A 291 10.23 -15.13 -6.81
CA GLY A 291 11.12 -15.48 -7.89
C GLY A 291 11.38 -14.35 -8.90
N GLY A 292 11.98 -14.72 -10.04
CA GLY A 292 12.16 -13.83 -11.18
C GLY A 292 12.89 -12.51 -10.86
N GLN A 293 12.36 -11.40 -11.38
CA GLN A 293 12.93 -10.07 -11.17
C GLN A 293 12.80 -9.59 -9.72
N MET A 294 11.73 -10.00 -9.03
CA MET A 294 11.53 -9.66 -7.62
C MET A 294 12.68 -10.17 -6.75
N GLN A 295 13.11 -11.41 -6.96
CA GLN A 295 14.23 -11.99 -6.22
C GLN A 295 15.55 -11.23 -6.45
N LYS A 296 15.78 -10.75 -7.67
CA LYS A 296 16.97 -9.94 -7.99
C LYS A 296 16.94 -8.60 -7.26
N TRP A 297 15.82 -7.92 -7.28
CA TRP A 297 15.64 -6.64 -6.57
C TRP A 297 15.77 -6.81 -5.05
N GLN A 298 15.21 -7.87 -4.48
CA GLN A 298 15.37 -8.18 -3.05
C GLN A 298 16.84 -8.39 -2.68
N ALA A 299 17.59 -9.13 -3.48
CA ALA A 299 19.02 -9.36 -3.25
C ALA A 299 19.83 -8.07 -3.35
N GLU A 300 19.55 -7.23 -4.37
CA GLU A 300 20.19 -5.92 -4.55
C GLU A 300 19.87 -4.97 -3.40
N PHE A 301 18.59 -4.89 -2.99
CA PHE A 301 18.15 -4.08 -1.86
C PHE A 301 18.84 -4.49 -0.55
N LYS A 302 18.85 -5.79 -0.25
CA LYS A 302 19.51 -6.34 0.94
C LYS A 302 21.01 -6.06 0.96
N LYS A 303 21.68 -6.23 -0.20
CA LYS A 303 23.10 -5.89 -0.34
C LYS A 303 23.38 -4.40 -0.11
N ARG A 304 22.52 -3.51 -0.62
CA ARG A 304 22.71 -2.05 -0.56
C ARG A 304 22.42 -1.47 0.83
N PHE A 305 21.34 -1.93 1.45
CA PHE A 305 20.81 -1.30 2.66
C PHE A 305 20.99 -2.14 3.93
N ASN A 306 21.48 -3.39 3.82
CA ASN A 306 21.47 -4.37 4.90
C ASN A 306 20.07 -4.51 5.54
N ASP A 307 19.04 -4.53 4.70
CA ASP A 307 17.63 -4.47 5.08
C ASP A 307 16.81 -5.32 4.10
N ASP A 308 15.61 -5.75 4.48
CA ASP A 308 14.77 -6.58 3.62
C ASP A 308 13.68 -5.74 2.93
N PHE A 309 13.43 -6.01 1.65
CA PHE A 309 12.37 -5.36 0.89
C PHE A 309 11.03 -6.09 1.07
N TYR A 310 10.01 -5.39 1.58
CA TYR A 310 8.67 -5.95 1.80
C TYR A 310 7.50 -5.10 1.26
N THR A 311 7.75 -3.91 0.70
CA THR A 311 6.69 -3.01 0.23
C THR A 311 6.57 -3.06 -1.29
N GLY A 312 6.08 -4.18 -1.84
CA GLY A 312 5.98 -4.38 -3.28
C GLY A 312 5.00 -3.45 -4.01
N SER A 313 4.07 -2.82 -3.29
CA SER A 313 3.16 -1.81 -3.86
C SER A 313 3.91 -0.63 -4.50
N VAL A 314 5.14 -0.35 -4.07
CA VAL A 314 6.00 0.65 -4.70
C VAL A 314 6.31 0.30 -6.16
N ILE A 315 6.49 -0.99 -6.45
CA ILE A 315 6.72 -1.48 -7.83
C ILE A 315 5.46 -1.24 -8.68
N HIS A 316 4.28 -1.55 -8.13
CA HIS A 316 3.01 -1.27 -8.80
C HIS A 316 2.84 0.23 -9.11
N ILE A 317 3.22 1.11 -8.18
CA ILE A 317 3.16 2.56 -8.36
C ILE A 317 4.05 3.01 -9.52
N PHE A 318 5.33 2.65 -9.51
CA PHE A 318 6.26 3.12 -10.55
C PHE A 318 5.97 2.50 -11.92
N ALA A 319 5.58 1.22 -11.96
CA ALA A 319 5.14 0.58 -13.21
C ALA A 319 3.89 1.28 -13.77
N GLY A 320 2.86 1.45 -12.95
CA GLY A 320 1.62 2.12 -13.35
C GLY A 320 1.83 3.58 -13.77
N LEU A 321 2.65 4.33 -13.04
CA LEU A 321 3.00 5.72 -13.42
C LEU A 321 3.74 5.77 -14.76
N GLY A 322 4.72 4.89 -14.97
CA GLY A 322 5.46 4.83 -16.23
C GLY A 322 4.55 4.58 -17.42
N ASP A 323 3.66 3.60 -17.31
CA ASP A 323 2.69 3.25 -18.36
C ASP A 323 1.63 4.35 -18.55
N ALA A 324 1.12 4.93 -17.46
CA ALA A 324 0.12 6.01 -17.53
C ALA A 324 0.70 7.28 -18.17
N MET A 325 1.91 7.67 -17.80
CA MET A 325 2.59 8.83 -18.38
C MET A 325 2.92 8.61 -19.87
N ALA A 326 3.34 7.41 -20.25
CA ALA A 326 3.56 7.06 -21.65
C ALA A 326 2.26 7.14 -22.47
N LYS A 327 1.16 6.58 -21.93
CA LYS A 327 -0.18 6.62 -22.54
C LYS A 327 -0.71 8.06 -22.65
N ALA A 328 -0.54 8.85 -21.59
CA ALA A 328 -0.95 10.25 -21.55
C ALA A 328 -0.06 11.18 -22.38
N LYS A 329 1.15 10.74 -22.74
CA LYS A 329 2.22 11.58 -23.34
C LYS A 329 2.44 12.86 -22.52
N SER A 330 2.39 12.73 -21.19
CA SER A 330 2.42 13.87 -20.27
C SER A 330 2.75 13.41 -18.85
N THR A 331 3.36 14.30 -18.06
CA THR A 331 3.53 14.18 -16.61
C THR A 331 2.50 15.01 -15.84
N ASP A 332 1.59 15.70 -16.54
CA ASP A 332 0.53 16.47 -15.90
C ASP A 332 -0.44 15.56 -15.14
N PRO A 333 -0.69 15.82 -13.83
CA PRO A 333 -1.53 14.97 -12.99
C PRO A 333 -2.94 14.70 -13.52
N VAL A 334 -3.58 15.67 -14.18
CA VAL A 334 -4.93 15.47 -14.73
C VAL A 334 -4.91 14.39 -15.83
N LYS A 335 -3.95 14.51 -16.75
CA LYS A 335 -3.78 13.55 -17.84
C LYS A 335 -3.32 12.19 -17.35
N VAL A 336 -2.46 12.16 -16.35
CA VAL A 336 -1.95 10.92 -15.75
C VAL A 336 -3.05 10.21 -14.96
N ALA A 337 -3.87 10.93 -14.18
CA ALA A 337 -5.03 10.36 -13.49
C ALA A 337 -6.02 9.74 -14.48
N ALA A 338 -6.33 10.43 -15.59
CA ALA A 338 -7.19 9.91 -16.64
C ALA A 338 -6.58 8.66 -17.33
N ALA A 339 -5.26 8.59 -17.47
CA ALA A 339 -4.57 7.43 -18.04
C ALA A 339 -4.51 6.24 -17.09
N LEU A 340 -4.38 6.49 -15.76
CA LEU A 340 -4.42 5.46 -14.70
C LEU A 340 -5.82 4.87 -14.53
N HIS A 341 -6.86 5.64 -14.78
CA HIS A 341 -8.26 5.22 -14.67
C HIS A 341 -8.56 4.03 -15.58
N GLY A 342 -8.68 2.83 -15.00
CA GLY A 342 -8.90 1.57 -15.73
C GLY A 342 -7.65 1.05 -16.46
N LEU A 343 -6.46 1.47 -16.07
CA LEU A 343 -5.21 1.00 -16.67
C LEU A 343 -4.94 -0.45 -16.29
N LYS A 344 -4.67 -1.27 -17.30
CA LYS A 344 -4.05 -2.58 -17.15
C LYS A 344 -2.58 -2.47 -17.51
N TYR A 345 -1.72 -3.04 -16.68
CA TYR A 345 -0.28 -2.98 -16.88
C TYR A 345 0.43 -4.17 -16.26
N GLN A 346 1.66 -4.43 -16.72
CA GLN A 346 2.49 -5.50 -16.19
C GLN A 346 3.24 -5.04 -14.93
N SER A 347 3.22 -5.89 -13.91
CA SER A 347 3.97 -5.68 -12.68
C SER A 347 4.63 -6.99 -12.21
N PHE A 348 5.20 -7.02 -11.03
CA PHE A 348 5.90 -8.21 -10.52
C PHE A 348 4.99 -9.42 -10.28
N SER A 349 3.70 -9.21 -10.10
CA SER A 349 2.69 -10.27 -9.92
C SER A 349 1.94 -10.65 -11.20
N GLY A 350 2.41 -10.20 -12.36
CA GLY A 350 1.75 -10.34 -13.65
C GLY A 350 0.94 -9.10 -14.04
N GLU A 351 -0.09 -9.29 -14.89
CA GLU A 351 -1.01 -8.20 -15.25
C GLU A 351 -1.86 -7.82 -14.04
N VAL A 352 -1.94 -6.50 -13.79
CA VAL A 352 -2.79 -5.90 -12.77
C VAL A 352 -3.67 -4.82 -13.40
N GLU A 353 -4.79 -4.50 -12.74
CA GLU A 353 -5.76 -3.51 -13.21
C GLU A 353 -6.10 -2.49 -12.13
N MET A 354 -5.94 -1.21 -12.45
CA MET A 354 -6.51 -0.13 -11.64
C MET A 354 -8.00 0.00 -11.97
N ARG A 355 -8.90 -0.44 -11.10
CA ARG A 355 -10.34 -0.46 -11.36
C ARG A 355 -10.88 0.93 -11.72
N LYS A 356 -11.72 1.02 -12.74
CA LYS A 356 -12.39 2.28 -13.12
C LYS A 356 -13.36 2.77 -12.05
N LEU A 357 -13.98 1.85 -11.33
CA LEU A 357 -15.08 2.18 -10.41
C LEU A 357 -14.61 2.98 -9.19
N ASP A 358 -13.37 2.73 -8.71
CA ASP A 358 -12.95 3.22 -7.40
C ASP A 358 -11.43 3.42 -7.24
N HIS A 359 -10.65 3.21 -8.29
CA HIS A 359 -9.18 3.27 -8.28
C HIS A 359 -8.51 2.34 -7.25
N GLN A 360 -9.10 1.17 -7.03
CA GLN A 360 -8.47 0.07 -6.33
C GLN A 360 -7.68 -0.81 -7.32
N LEU A 361 -6.41 -1.06 -7.03
CA LEU A 361 -5.63 -2.02 -7.82
C LEU A 361 -6.14 -3.44 -7.58
N GLN A 362 -6.48 -4.15 -8.66
CA GLN A 362 -6.76 -5.58 -8.66
C GLN A 362 -5.50 -6.36 -8.92
N GLN A 363 -5.20 -7.29 -8.03
CA GLN A 363 -3.98 -8.08 -8.02
C GLN A 363 -4.21 -9.40 -7.28
N PRO A 364 -3.40 -10.44 -7.53
CA PRO A 364 -3.46 -11.68 -6.77
C PRO A 364 -3.15 -11.43 -5.29
N LEU A 365 -3.72 -12.28 -4.42
CA LEU A 365 -3.39 -12.31 -3.01
C LEU A 365 -2.80 -13.69 -2.65
N TYR A 366 -1.91 -13.67 -1.67
CA TYR A 366 -1.21 -14.86 -1.18
C TYR A 366 -1.46 -14.99 0.32
N LEU A 367 -1.96 -16.14 0.74
CA LEU A 367 -1.88 -16.53 2.13
C LEU A 367 -0.58 -17.31 2.34
N THR A 368 0.19 -16.86 3.30
CA THR A 368 1.47 -17.46 3.65
C THR A 368 1.46 -17.92 5.09
N VAL A 369 2.33 -18.89 5.43
CA VAL A 369 2.60 -19.31 6.80
C VAL A 369 4.06 -19.05 7.13
N TRP A 370 4.32 -18.56 8.33
CA TRP A 370 5.67 -18.42 8.88
C TRP A 370 6.24 -19.79 9.21
N THR A 371 7.34 -20.19 8.55
CA THR A 371 7.98 -21.49 8.74
C THR A 371 9.44 -21.46 8.29
N LYS A 372 10.16 -22.55 8.50
CA LYS A 372 11.57 -22.67 8.10
C LYS A 372 11.72 -22.48 6.59
N ALA A 373 12.71 -21.67 6.21
CA ALA A 373 13.12 -21.54 4.82
C ALA A 373 13.63 -22.90 4.30
N ASP A 374 13.37 -23.19 3.01
CA ASP A 374 13.80 -24.40 2.33
C ASP A 374 14.51 -24.10 1.00
N LYS A 375 14.90 -25.13 0.26
CA LYS A 375 15.60 -24.96 -1.03
C LYS A 375 14.73 -24.28 -2.11
N GLN A 376 13.41 -24.43 -2.04
CA GLN A 376 12.48 -23.81 -3.00
C GLN A 376 12.09 -22.39 -2.58
N HIS A 377 12.13 -22.10 -1.27
CA HIS A 377 11.80 -20.84 -0.67
C HIS A 377 12.93 -20.33 0.23
N PRO A 378 14.10 -19.99 -0.38
CA PRO A 378 15.34 -19.77 0.37
C PRO A 378 15.43 -18.40 1.04
N TYR A 379 14.58 -17.44 0.65
CA TYR A 379 14.67 -16.10 1.20
C TYR A 379 14.22 -16.08 2.66
N SER A 380 15.13 -15.65 3.53
CA SER A 380 14.90 -15.54 4.97
C SER A 380 14.97 -14.07 5.40
N PRO A 381 13.83 -13.44 5.69
CA PRO A 381 13.83 -12.06 6.17
C PRO A 381 14.55 -11.94 7.51
N GLU A 382 15.29 -10.84 7.67
CA GLU A 382 16.09 -10.51 8.85
C GLU A 382 17.07 -11.65 9.27
N ASN A 383 17.45 -12.51 8.30
CA ASN A 383 18.34 -13.66 8.51
C ASN A 383 17.88 -14.64 9.61
N THR A 384 16.58 -14.76 9.81
CA THR A 384 15.98 -15.59 10.87
C THR A 384 16.04 -17.09 10.62
N GLY A 385 16.40 -17.54 9.42
CA GLY A 385 16.26 -18.93 8.98
C GLY A 385 14.81 -19.33 8.65
N MET A 386 13.88 -18.42 8.82
CA MET A 386 12.44 -18.59 8.57
C MET A 386 12.00 -17.79 7.35
N THR A 387 10.82 -18.10 6.82
CA THR A 387 10.22 -17.38 5.69
C THR A 387 8.69 -17.38 5.79
N LEU A 388 8.04 -16.53 5.00
CA LEU A 388 6.61 -16.57 4.72
C LEU A 388 6.37 -17.46 3.50
N MET A 389 6.05 -18.74 3.75
CA MET A 389 5.84 -19.75 2.70
C MET A 389 4.40 -19.67 2.18
N PRO A 390 4.20 -19.55 0.85
CA PRO A 390 2.85 -19.50 0.30
C PRO A 390 2.10 -20.82 0.48
N VAL A 391 0.88 -20.75 1.03
CA VAL A 391 0.01 -21.92 1.24
C VAL A 391 -1.26 -21.85 0.40
N LYS A 392 -1.67 -20.66 -0.03
CA LYS A 392 -2.79 -20.46 -0.95
C LYS A 392 -2.64 -19.17 -1.74
N THR A 393 -2.89 -19.26 -3.05
CA THR A 393 -2.99 -18.11 -3.95
C THR A 393 -4.44 -17.85 -4.29
N PHE A 394 -4.83 -16.58 -4.31
CA PHE A 394 -6.14 -16.11 -4.70
C PHE A 394 -6.01 -15.28 -5.96
N GLU A 395 -6.78 -15.61 -6.98
CA GLU A 395 -6.89 -14.80 -8.19
C GLU A 395 -7.47 -13.41 -7.87
N SER A 396 -7.09 -12.40 -8.63
CA SER A 396 -7.44 -11.00 -8.37
C SER A 396 -8.95 -10.77 -8.18
N TYR A 397 -9.79 -11.42 -8.99
CA TYR A 397 -11.25 -11.25 -8.96
C TYR A 397 -11.91 -11.90 -7.72
N ILE A 398 -11.32 -12.95 -7.14
CA ILE A 398 -11.88 -13.65 -5.97
C ILE A 398 -11.81 -12.77 -4.72
N SER A 399 -10.74 -12.01 -4.58
CA SER A 399 -10.57 -11.07 -3.46
C SER A 399 -11.26 -9.73 -3.68
N SER A 400 -11.72 -9.44 -4.90
CA SER A 400 -12.40 -8.19 -5.23
C SER A 400 -13.78 -8.11 -4.56
N THR A 401 -13.98 -7.06 -3.77
CA THR A 401 -15.27 -6.79 -3.13
C THR A 401 -16.08 -5.78 -3.95
N PRO A 402 -17.44 -5.83 -3.88
CA PRO A 402 -18.28 -4.80 -4.46
C PRO A 402 -17.94 -3.42 -3.89
N THR A 403 -18.11 -2.37 -4.70
CA THR A 403 -17.90 -0.99 -4.27
C THR A 403 -19.18 -0.18 -4.36
N SER A 404 -19.35 0.74 -3.39
CA SER A 404 -20.39 1.78 -3.39
C SER A 404 -19.88 3.13 -3.90
N CYS A 405 -18.67 3.17 -4.43
CA CYS A 405 -18.02 4.39 -4.90
C CYS A 405 -18.82 5.08 -6.03
N GLN A 406 -18.96 6.39 -5.92
CA GLN A 406 -19.59 7.28 -6.90
C GLN A 406 -18.67 8.46 -7.20
N MET A 407 -17.37 8.19 -7.40
CA MET A 407 -16.43 9.25 -7.73
C MET A 407 -16.76 9.90 -9.07
N LYS A 408 -16.53 11.22 -9.14
CA LYS A 408 -16.71 11.99 -10.37
C LYS A 408 -15.34 12.35 -10.94
N ALA A 409 -15.15 12.09 -12.23
CA ALA A 409 -14.01 12.65 -12.94
C ALA A 409 -14.14 14.18 -12.98
N PRO A 410 -13.01 14.92 -12.97
CA PRO A 410 -13.04 16.36 -13.21
C PRO A 410 -13.63 16.63 -14.60
N ALA A 411 -14.34 17.77 -14.73
CA ALA A 411 -14.96 18.22 -15.97
C ALA A 411 -13.92 18.55 -17.05
#